data_1d3a3e190f199a1956b48b68e380090c
#
_entry.id   1d3a3e190f199a1956b48b68e380090c
#
_cell.length_a   1.000
_cell.length_b   1.000
_cell.length_c   1.000
_cell.angle_alpha   90.00
_cell.angle_beta   90.00
_cell.angle_gamma   90.00
#
_symmetry.space_group_name_H-M   'P 1'
#
loop_
_entity.id
_entity.type
_entity.pdbx_description
1 polymer ?
#
loop_
_entity_poly.entity_id
_entity_poly.type
_entity_poly.pdbx_seq_one_letter_code
_entity_poly.pdbx_strand_id
1 'polypeptide(L)'
;MNKTFEDPAQPAALKLPSAESLIRRTNSIDWQSCDESGFWVKPLIEDDSKTIRTWLMKIDASAFSDLHAHDEYEQIYVLSGSFYDQDSEYVAGDFIVRAPGAMHTAGSKTGATVLLFYSPE
;
A
#
# COMPACT_ATOMS: atom_id res chain seq x y z
N MET A 1 -14.90 23.80 -14.63
CA MET A 1 -13.62 23.13 -14.96
C MET A 1 -12.91 22.71 -13.70
N ASN A 2 -12.51 21.46 -13.64
CA ASN A 2 -11.77 20.95 -12.48
C ASN A 2 -10.32 21.39 -12.55
N LYS A 3 -9.84 21.97 -11.47
CA LYS A 3 -8.41 22.21 -11.33
C LYS A 3 -7.74 20.97 -10.81
N THR A 4 -6.46 20.86 -11.06
CA THR A 4 -5.65 19.70 -10.69
C THR A 4 -4.41 20.18 -9.97
N PHE A 5 -4.17 19.60 -8.82
CA PHE A 5 -2.91 19.80 -8.12
C PHE A 5 -1.99 18.62 -8.42
N GLU A 6 -0.77 18.91 -8.87
CA GLU A 6 0.24 17.90 -9.14
C GLU A 6 1.39 18.07 -8.17
N ASP A 7 1.69 17.00 -7.44
CA ASP A 7 2.74 17.01 -6.45
C ASP A 7 4.11 16.75 -7.08
N PRO A 8 5.12 17.62 -6.81
CA PRO A 8 6.48 17.37 -7.27
C PRO A 8 7.20 16.42 -6.33
N ALA A 9 7.24 15.15 -6.60
CA ALA A 9 8.15 14.16 -5.99
C ALA A 9 8.29 14.25 -4.45
N GLN A 10 7.24 14.66 -3.74
CA GLN A 10 7.26 14.72 -2.29
C GLN A 10 7.14 13.32 -1.70
N PRO A 11 8.06 12.89 -0.79
CA PRO A 11 8.02 11.52 -0.27
C PRO A 11 6.89 11.25 0.72
N ALA A 12 6.43 12.26 1.46
CA ALA A 12 5.34 12.07 2.41
C ALA A 12 3.99 11.96 1.72
N ALA A 13 3.02 11.31 2.37
CA ALA A 13 1.65 11.26 1.89
C ALA A 13 1.05 12.67 1.80
N LEU A 14 0.19 12.89 0.82
CA LEU A 14 -0.58 14.12 0.71
C LEU A 14 -1.93 13.94 1.40
N LYS A 15 -2.58 15.07 1.72
CA LYS A 15 -3.92 15.08 2.27
C LYS A 15 -4.94 14.86 1.16
N LEU A 16 -6.13 14.37 1.52
CA LEU A 16 -7.24 14.28 0.60
C LEU A 16 -7.60 15.67 0.09
N PRO A 17 -7.85 15.82 -1.23
CA PRO A 17 -8.26 17.12 -1.75
C PRO A 17 -9.68 17.47 -1.28
N SER A 18 -9.91 18.75 -0.97
CA SER A 18 -11.21 19.21 -0.49
C SER A 18 -12.12 19.73 -1.61
N ALA A 19 -11.58 20.06 -2.78
CA ALA A 19 -12.36 20.67 -3.85
C ALA A 19 -11.94 20.26 -5.26
N GLU A 20 -10.69 20.00 -5.48
CA GLU A 20 -10.13 19.80 -6.81
C GLU A 20 -9.47 18.42 -6.91
N SER A 21 -8.97 18.08 -8.08
CA SER A 21 -8.27 16.80 -8.28
C SER A 21 -6.83 16.89 -7.81
N LEU A 22 -6.30 15.77 -7.35
CA LEU A 22 -4.92 15.63 -6.93
C LEU A 22 -4.25 14.59 -7.82
N ILE A 23 -3.04 14.89 -8.28
CA ILE A 23 -2.23 13.93 -9.05
C ILE A 23 -0.94 13.67 -8.31
N ARG A 24 -0.60 12.39 -8.14
CA ARG A 24 0.71 11.96 -7.68
C ARG A 24 1.41 11.18 -8.80
N ARG A 25 2.57 11.67 -9.19
CA ARG A 25 3.43 10.97 -10.18
C ARG A 25 4.28 9.98 -9.39
N THR A 26 3.77 8.78 -9.19
CA THR A 26 4.38 7.82 -8.27
C THR A 26 5.76 7.37 -8.70
N ASN A 27 6.06 7.41 -10.00
CA ASN A 27 7.41 7.09 -10.48
C ASN A 27 8.46 8.14 -10.11
N SER A 28 8.02 9.34 -9.70
CA SER A 28 8.92 10.41 -9.25
C SER A 28 9.16 10.37 -7.75
N ILE A 29 8.53 9.45 -7.04
CA ILE A 29 8.65 9.30 -5.58
C ILE A 29 9.53 8.10 -5.30
N ASP A 30 10.54 8.27 -4.45
CA ASP A 30 11.41 7.17 -4.06
C ASP A 30 10.71 6.22 -3.10
N TRP A 31 11.05 4.95 -3.19
CA TRP A 31 10.62 3.96 -2.22
C TRP A 31 11.25 4.25 -0.87
N GLN A 32 10.44 4.17 0.19
CA GLN A 32 10.89 4.33 1.56
C GLN A 32 10.89 2.97 2.26
N SER A 33 11.94 2.69 3.03
CA SER A 33 12.02 1.45 3.78
C SER A 33 10.94 1.42 4.87
N CYS A 34 10.26 0.29 4.98
CA CYS A 34 9.40 -0.01 6.12
C CYS A 34 10.24 -0.56 7.29
N ASP A 35 9.58 -0.77 8.44
CA ASP A 35 10.23 -1.40 9.59
C ASP A 35 10.66 -2.84 9.29
N GLU A 36 9.90 -3.53 8.44
CA GLU A 36 10.23 -4.88 8.01
C GLU A 36 11.23 -4.85 6.85
N SER A 37 12.30 -5.62 6.97
CA SER A 37 13.32 -5.74 5.92
C SER A 37 12.72 -6.30 4.63
N GLY A 38 13.02 -5.65 3.52
CA GLY A 38 12.53 -6.08 2.21
C GLY A 38 11.15 -5.57 1.84
N PHE A 39 10.55 -4.73 2.69
CA PHE A 39 9.26 -4.08 2.41
C PHE A 39 9.50 -2.59 2.25
N TRP A 40 8.95 -2.02 1.17
CA TRP A 40 9.13 -0.62 0.79
C TRP A 40 7.79 0.00 0.49
N VAL A 41 7.62 1.28 0.84
CA VAL A 41 6.35 1.98 0.61
C VAL A 41 6.56 3.30 -0.10
N LYS A 42 5.51 3.70 -0.83
CA LYS A 42 5.30 5.06 -1.31
C LYS A 42 3.93 5.48 -0.76
N PRO A 43 3.89 6.23 0.34
CA PRO A 43 2.62 6.76 0.83
C PRO A 43 2.06 7.76 -0.17
N LEU A 44 0.79 7.59 -0.56
CA LEU A 44 0.17 8.47 -1.55
C LEU A 44 -0.75 9.48 -0.90
N ILE A 45 -1.74 8.99 -0.16
CA ILE A 45 -2.76 9.81 0.50
C ILE A 45 -2.97 9.30 1.91
N GLU A 46 -3.09 10.23 2.86
CA GLU A 46 -3.49 9.92 4.24
C GLU A 46 -4.39 11.04 4.76
N ASP A 47 -5.43 10.69 5.51
CA ASP A 47 -6.21 11.68 6.24
C ASP A 47 -5.46 12.12 7.52
N ASP A 48 -5.99 13.14 8.21
CA ASP A 48 -5.31 13.69 9.39
C ASP A 48 -5.17 12.68 10.53
N SER A 49 -6.14 11.79 10.70
CA SER A 49 -6.10 10.75 11.73
C SER A 49 -5.35 9.51 11.28
N LYS A 50 -4.94 9.44 10.01
CA LYS A 50 -4.24 8.30 9.38
C LYS A 50 -5.07 7.02 9.40
N THR A 51 -6.39 7.14 9.47
CA THR A 51 -7.30 6.00 9.37
C THR A 51 -7.62 5.64 7.93
N ILE A 52 -7.53 6.62 7.01
CA ILE A 52 -7.62 6.39 5.57
C ILE A 52 -6.22 6.59 5.00
N ARG A 53 -5.68 5.55 4.38
CA ARG A 53 -4.34 5.59 3.80
C ARG A 53 -4.34 4.81 2.50
N THR A 54 -3.72 5.40 1.47
CA THR A 54 -3.46 4.72 0.20
C THR A 54 -1.97 4.69 -0.01
N TRP A 55 -1.41 3.50 -0.12
CA TRP A 55 0.03 3.30 -0.28
C TRP A 55 0.31 2.36 -1.44
N LEU A 56 1.43 2.58 -2.11
CA LEU A 56 2.08 1.53 -2.90
C LEU A 56 3.06 0.80 -1.99
N MET A 57 3.15 -0.50 -2.13
CA MET A 57 4.11 -1.32 -1.41
C MET A 57 4.86 -2.22 -2.39
N LYS A 58 6.16 -2.30 -2.21
CA LYS A 58 7.02 -3.25 -2.91
C LYS A 58 7.53 -4.26 -1.91
N ILE A 59 7.47 -5.52 -2.28
CA ILE A 59 7.99 -6.63 -1.48
C ILE A 59 9.13 -7.25 -2.27
N ASP A 60 10.35 -7.23 -1.70
CA ASP A 60 11.50 -7.82 -2.34
C ASP A 60 11.38 -9.34 -2.40
N ALA A 61 12.05 -9.95 -3.38
CA ALA A 61 12.17 -11.39 -3.43
C ALA A 61 12.74 -11.91 -2.11
N SER A 62 12.14 -12.97 -1.58
CA SER A 62 12.51 -13.62 -0.32
C SER A 62 12.21 -12.82 0.95
N ALA A 63 11.57 -11.65 0.86
CA ALA A 63 11.13 -10.91 2.03
C ALA A 63 9.96 -11.61 2.71
N PHE A 64 9.91 -11.52 4.03
CA PHE A 64 8.85 -12.14 4.83
C PHE A 64 8.55 -11.31 6.07
N SER A 65 7.26 -11.10 6.33
CA SER A 65 6.74 -10.48 7.54
C SER A 65 5.93 -11.49 8.30
N ASP A 66 6.23 -11.64 9.59
CA ASP A 66 5.59 -12.60 10.46
C ASP A 66 4.13 -12.23 10.75
N LEU A 67 3.43 -13.12 11.42
CA LEU A 67 2.01 -13.00 11.70
C LEU A 67 1.70 -11.68 12.42
N HIS A 68 0.81 -10.89 11.87
CA HIS A 68 0.39 -9.59 12.40
C HIS A 68 -1.04 -9.27 11.96
N ALA A 69 -1.61 -8.21 12.53
CA ALA A 69 -2.95 -7.75 12.19
C ALA A 69 -3.01 -6.22 12.21
N HIS A 70 -4.02 -5.68 11.55
CA HIS A 70 -4.34 -4.25 11.56
C HIS A 70 -5.71 -4.04 12.19
N ASP A 71 -5.93 -2.86 12.78
CA ASP A 71 -7.20 -2.50 13.42
C ASP A 71 -8.22 -1.93 12.43
N GLU A 72 -7.90 -1.95 11.16
CA GLU A 72 -8.71 -1.37 10.09
C GLU A 72 -8.87 -2.37 8.96
N TYR A 73 -9.77 -2.08 8.02
CA TYR A 73 -9.84 -2.82 6.77
C TYR A 73 -8.58 -2.57 5.96
N GLU A 74 -8.07 -3.63 5.35
CA GLU A 74 -6.95 -3.54 4.41
C GLU A 74 -7.40 -4.13 3.07
N GLN A 75 -7.37 -3.31 2.02
CA GLN A 75 -7.64 -3.77 0.66
C GLN A 75 -6.31 -3.78 -0.11
N ILE A 76 -6.07 -4.85 -0.84
CA ILE A 76 -4.80 -5.07 -1.55
C ILE A 76 -5.12 -5.44 -2.99
N TYR A 77 -4.57 -4.69 -3.94
CA TYR A 77 -4.62 -5.05 -5.35
C TYR A 77 -3.21 -5.34 -5.83
N VAL A 78 -2.99 -6.53 -6.38
CA VAL A 78 -1.66 -6.93 -6.85
C VAL A 78 -1.42 -6.36 -8.24
N LEU A 79 -0.44 -5.47 -8.34
CA LEU A 79 -0.09 -4.81 -9.61
C LEU A 79 0.90 -5.63 -10.42
N SER A 80 1.87 -6.27 -9.77
CA SER A 80 2.88 -7.09 -10.46
C SER A 80 3.48 -8.10 -9.50
N GLY A 81 4.03 -9.18 -10.06
CA GLY A 81 4.66 -10.22 -9.28
C GLY A 81 3.67 -11.10 -8.54
N SER A 82 4.13 -11.66 -7.43
CA SER A 82 3.29 -12.50 -6.57
C SER A 82 3.69 -12.35 -5.12
N PHE A 83 2.70 -12.47 -4.22
CA PHE A 83 2.98 -12.56 -2.79
C PHE A 83 2.07 -13.60 -2.15
N TYR A 84 2.40 -14.01 -0.95
CA TYR A 84 1.65 -15.05 -0.24
C TYR A 84 1.42 -14.66 1.21
N ASP A 85 0.39 -15.22 1.79
CA ASP A 85 0.20 -15.29 3.24
C ASP A 85 0.14 -16.75 3.66
N GLN A 86 -0.28 -17.04 4.90
CA GLN A 86 -0.34 -18.42 5.39
C GLN A 86 -1.39 -19.27 4.67
N ASP A 87 -2.33 -18.65 3.94
CA ASP A 87 -3.47 -19.35 3.34
C ASP A 87 -3.36 -19.52 1.83
N SER A 88 -2.77 -18.55 1.13
CA SER A 88 -2.80 -18.51 -0.34
C SER A 88 -1.63 -17.76 -0.92
N GLU A 89 -1.43 -17.96 -2.23
CA GLU A 89 -0.55 -17.14 -3.05
C GLU A 89 -1.40 -16.28 -3.99
N TYR A 90 -1.01 -15.04 -4.16
CA TYR A 90 -1.72 -14.03 -4.95
C TYR A 90 -0.82 -13.55 -6.07
N VAL A 91 -1.40 -13.35 -7.25
CA VAL A 91 -0.67 -12.91 -8.45
C VAL A 91 -1.27 -11.62 -8.98
N ALA A 92 -0.60 -10.99 -9.94
CA ALA A 92 -1.07 -9.75 -10.57
C ALA A 92 -2.54 -9.88 -10.99
N GLY A 93 -3.35 -8.90 -10.63
CA GLY A 93 -4.79 -8.88 -10.88
C GLY A 93 -5.64 -9.40 -9.73
N ASP A 94 -5.07 -10.05 -8.74
CA ASP A 94 -5.83 -10.51 -7.58
C ASP A 94 -6.14 -9.36 -6.63
N PHE A 95 -7.28 -9.46 -5.96
CA PHE A 95 -7.73 -8.50 -4.97
C PHE A 95 -8.07 -9.21 -3.68
N ILE A 96 -7.53 -8.70 -2.57
CA ILE A 96 -7.74 -9.27 -1.23
C ILE A 96 -8.28 -8.17 -0.32
N VAL A 97 -9.25 -8.50 0.51
CA VAL A 97 -9.68 -7.61 1.59
C VAL A 97 -9.60 -8.35 2.91
N ARG A 98 -8.97 -7.71 3.89
CA ARG A 98 -8.82 -8.23 5.25
C ARG A 98 -9.68 -7.41 6.19
N ALA A 99 -10.45 -8.09 7.04
CA ALA A 99 -11.22 -7.45 8.09
C ALA A 99 -10.28 -6.91 9.19
N PRO A 100 -10.73 -5.92 9.96
CA PRO A 100 -9.99 -5.50 11.15
C PRO A 100 -9.70 -6.68 12.06
N GLY A 101 -8.46 -6.79 12.53
CA GLY A 101 -8.02 -7.88 13.41
C GLY A 101 -7.65 -9.18 12.71
N ALA A 102 -7.84 -9.29 11.39
CA ALA A 102 -7.46 -10.50 10.68
C ALA A 102 -5.94 -10.71 10.73
N MET A 103 -5.52 -11.85 11.29
CA MET A 103 -4.11 -12.19 11.41
C MET A 103 -3.58 -12.73 10.08
N HIS A 104 -2.41 -12.24 9.66
CA HIS A 104 -1.81 -12.71 8.42
C HIS A 104 -0.29 -12.57 8.44
N THR A 105 0.37 -13.43 7.67
CA THR A 105 1.77 -13.26 7.28
C THR A 105 1.80 -12.59 5.92
N ALA A 106 2.96 -12.16 5.48
CA ALA A 106 3.14 -11.64 4.13
C ALA A 106 4.57 -11.94 3.66
N GLY A 107 4.70 -12.40 2.44
CA GLY A 107 6.00 -12.64 1.85
C GLY A 107 5.92 -12.73 0.34
N SER A 108 7.07 -12.75 -0.31
CA SER A 108 7.14 -12.93 -1.76
C SER A 108 8.34 -13.78 -2.09
N LYS A 109 8.17 -14.74 -3.01
CA LYS A 109 9.28 -15.57 -3.50
C LYS A 109 10.07 -14.82 -4.56
N THR A 110 9.41 -14.10 -5.43
CA THR A 110 10.04 -13.50 -6.62
C THR A 110 9.94 -11.99 -6.67
N GLY A 111 9.26 -11.37 -5.70
CA GLY A 111 9.00 -9.94 -5.68
C GLY A 111 7.56 -9.60 -6.08
N ALA A 112 7.04 -8.51 -5.53
CA ALA A 112 5.70 -8.05 -5.84
C ALA A 112 5.57 -6.55 -5.64
N THR A 113 4.61 -5.95 -6.35
CA THR A 113 4.17 -4.58 -6.12
C THR A 113 2.66 -4.60 -5.96
N VAL A 114 2.17 -3.99 -4.90
CA VAL A 114 0.75 -3.98 -4.56
C VAL A 114 0.28 -2.55 -4.25
N LEU A 115 -1.01 -2.31 -4.46
CA LEU A 115 -1.67 -1.10 -4.01
C LEU A 115 -2.45 -1.45 -2.76
N LEU A 116 -2.22 -0.69 -1.69
CA LEU A 116 -2.87 -0.88 -0.39
C LEU A 116 -3.83 0.28 -0.11
N PHE A 117 -5.00 -0.05 0.39
CA PHE A 117 -5.95 0.93 0.87
C PHE A 117 -6.45 0.51 2.25
N TYR A 118 -6.17 1.36 3.25
CA TYR A 118 -6.63 1.16 4.62
C TYR A 118 -7.80 2.09 4.89
N SER A 119 -8.82 1.57 5.54
CA SER A 119 -10.00 2.35 5.92
C SER A 119 -10.50 1.93 7.29
N PRO A 120 -11.20 2.83 8.04
CA PRO A 120 -11.67 2.49 9.38
C PRO A 120 -12.76 1.42 9.35
N GLU A 121 -12.88 0.79 10.48
CA GLU A 121 -13.90 -0.22 10.78
C GLU A 121 -15.32 0.33 10.65
#